data_7f32762943bc70d43c13a2d22291a7c6
#
_entry.id   7f32762943bc70d43c13a2d22291a7c6
#
_cell.length_a   1.000
_cell.length_b   1.000
_cell.length_c   1.000
_cell.angle_alpha   90.00
_cell.angle_beta   90.00
_cell.angle_gamma   90.00
#
_symmetry.space_group_name_H-M   'P 1'
#
loop_
_entity.id
_entity.type
_entity.pdbx_description
1 polymer ?
#
loop_
_entity_poly.entity_id
_entity_poly.type
_entity_poly.pdbx_seq_one_letter_code
_entity_poly.pdbx_strand_id
1 'polypeptide(L)'
;MMQKEEKIVSVLLAMAVLSLIIGYFGFIPQVAAYSEDSKIGERISLEGTILSKQMTAKGDNLILSISNLNVKVFISKDNGAKEVYDNLKTGDKVRIKGKVAQYKNVREIVVESATDVTNP
;
A
#
# COMPACT_ATOMS: atom_id res chain seq x y z
N MET A 1 10.99 8.67 -51.04
CA MET A 1 11.64 7.47 -50.54
C MET A 1 12.36 7.81 -49.22
N MET A 2 12.01 7.09 -48.20
CA MET A 2 12.67 7.31 -46.90
C MET A 2 14.12 6.84 -46.95
N GLN A 3 15.02 7.71 -46.58
CA GLN A 3 16.44 7.34 -46.54
C GLN A 3 16.68 6.45 -45.33
N LYS A 4 17.74 5.62 -45.40
CA LYS A 4 18.10 4.72 -44.29
C LYS A 4 18.31 5.47 -42.99
N GLU A 5 18.82 6.67 -43.02
CA GLU A 5 19.05 7.52 -41.85
C GLU A 5 17.75 7.94 -41.17
N GLU A 6 16.69 8.24 -41.92
CA GLU A 6 15.41 8.58 -41.38
C GLU A 6 14.74 7.42 -40.68
N LYS A 7 14.87 6.21 -41.20
CA LYS A 7 14.36 5.00 -40.59
C LYS A 7 15.05 4.71 -39.26
N ILE A 8 16.36 4.88 -39.22
CA ILE A 8 17.16 4.66 -38.01
C ILE A 8 16.75 5.65 -36.93
N VAL A 9 16.58 6.93 -37.27
CA VAL A 9 16.17 7.97 -36.33
C VAL A 9 14.77 7.68 -35.78
N SER A 10 13.83 7.24 -36.63
CA SER A 10 12.46 6.89 -36.20
C SER A 10 12.47 5.73 -35.22
N VAL A 11 13.28 4.69 -35.47
CA VAL A 11 13.38 3.53 -34.58
C VAL A 11 13.99 3.93 -33.23
N LEU A 12 15.06 4.73 -33.25
CA LEU A 12 15.70 5.21 -32.04
C LEU A 12 14.74 6.07 -31.20
N LEU A 13 13.96 6.92 -31.83
CA LEU A 13 12.98 7.75 -31.16
C LEU A 13 11.88 6.89 -30.51
N ALA A 14 11.38 5.87 -31.21
CA ALA A 14 10.41 4.95 -30.67
C ALA A 14 10.93 4.19 -29.45
N MET A 15 12.18 3.72 -29.50
CA MET A 15 12.82 3.03 -28.40
C MET A 15 13.02 3.97 -27.19
N ALA A 16 13.38 5.23 -27.42
CA ALA A 16 13.54 6.21 -26.36
C ALA A 16 12.20 6.49 -25.66
N VAL A 17 11.11 6.61 -26.41
CA VAL A 17 9.76 6.81 -25.85
C VAL A 17 9.33 5.59 -25.03
N LEU A 18 9.56 4.39 -25.53
CA LEU A 18 9.24 3.17 -24.79
C LEU A 18 10.05 3.07 -23.50
N SER A 19 11.34 3.42 -23.52
CA SER A 19 12.17 3.43 -22.32
C SER A 19 11.68 4.42 -21.28
N LEU A 20 11.22 5.60 -21.70
CA LEU A 20 10.64 6.59 -20.82
C LEU A 20 9.35 6.09 -20.16
N ILE A 21 8.49 5.44 -20.92
CA ILE A 21 7.24 4.86 -20.39
C ILE A 21 7.56 3.77 -19.36
N ILE A 22 8.45 2.85 -19.67
CA ILE A 22 8.88 1.79 -18.77
C ILE A 22 9.53 2.38 -17.52
N GLY A 23 10.38 3.37 -17.66
CA GLY A 23 11.02 4.07 -16.55
C GLY A 23 10.01 4.77 -15.65
N TYR A 24 9.04 5.43 -16.25
CA TYR A 24 7.97 6.11 -15.51
C TYR A 24 7.16 5.11 -14.66
N PHE A 25 6.70 4.02 -15.26
CA PHE A 25 5.96 3.00 -14.53
C PHE A 25 6.83 2.22 -13.55
N GLY A 26 8.12 2.06 -13.83
CA GLY A 26 9.05 1.39 -12.93
C GLY A 26 9.40 2.22 -11.70
N PHE A 27 9.27 3.54 -11.76
CA PHE A 27 9.50 4.44 -10.63
C PHE A 27 8.27 4.62 -9.73
N ILE A 28 7.09 4.26 -10.21
CA ILE A 28 5.93 4.21 -9.32
C ILE A 28 6.15 2.99 -8.42
N PRO A 29 6.29 3.20 -7.08
CA PRO A 29 6.47 2.06 -6.18
C PRO A 29 5.24 1.18 -6.33
N GLN A 30 5.43 0.03 -6.97
CA GLN A 30 4.37 -0.96 -7.02
C GLN A 30 4.21 -1.53 -5.63
N VAL A 31 3.10 -1.21 -5.00
CA VAL A 31 2.75 -1.77 -3.73
C VAL A 31 2.24 -3.19 -4.00
N ALA A 32 3.03 -4.18 -3.63
CA ALA A 32 2.65 -5.57 -3.78
C ALA A 32 1.47 -5.90 -2.85
N ALA A 33 0.62 -6.83 -3.27
CA ALA A 33 -0.41 -7.35 -2.39
C ALA A 33 0.24 -8.06 -1.20
N TYR A 34 -0.34 -7.92 -0.01
CA TYR A 34 0.15 -8.61 1.17
C TYR A 34 0.04 -10.12 1.02
N SER A 35 1.09 -10.83 1.40
CA SER A 35 1.10 -12.28 1.50
C SER A 35 1.92 -12.70 2.71
N GLU A 36 1.85 -13.99 3.08
CA GLU A 36 2.67 -14.53 4.17
C GLU A 36 4.16 -14.45 3.86
N ASP A 37 4.51 -14.38 2.58
CA ASP A 37 5.89 -14.23 2.11
C ASP A 37 6.38 -12.79 2.09
N SER A 38 5.53 -11.82 2.39
CA SER A 38 5.92 -10.42 2.45
C SER A 38 7.02 -10.21 3.50
N LYS A 39 8.03 -9.43 3.13
CA LYS A 39 9.19 -9.19 4.00
C LYS A 39 8.93 -8.04 4.94
N ILE A 40 9.53 -8.09 6.12
CA ILE A 40 9.49 -6.98 7.09
C ILE A 40 10.09 -5.73 6.46
N GLY A 41 9.39 -4.60 6.58
CA GLY A 41 9.76 -3.34 5.96
C GLY A 41 9.26 -3.15 4.54
N GLU A 42 8.67 -4.19 3.93
CA GLU A 42 8.10 -4.10 2.60
C GLU A 42 6.78 -3.32 2.64
N ARG A 43 6.60 -2.44 1.66
CA ARG A 43 5.33 -1.75 1.49
C ARG A 43 4.36 -2.65 0.77
N ILE A 44 3.18 -2.81 1.34
CA ILE A 44 2.14 -3.69 0.81
C ILE A 44 0.79 -2.98 0.74
N SER A 45 -0.09 -3.55 -0.05
CA SER A 45 -1.50 -3.16 -0.11
C SER A 45 -2.37 -4.38 0.22
N LEU A 46 -3.42 -4.16 0.97
CA LEU A 46 -4.40 -5.19 1.26
C LEU A 46 -5.81 -4.65 1.13
N GLU A 47 -6.73 -5.52 0.81
CA GLU A 47 -8.15 -5.22 0.76
C GLU A 47 -8.91 -6.24 1.60
N GLY A 48 -9.94 -5.79 2.25
CA GLY A 48 -10.79 -6.67 3.04
C GLY A 48 -11.86 -5.92 3.76
N THR A 49 -12.60 -6.66 4.57
CA THR A 49 -13.67 -6.12 5.39
C THR A 49 -13.21 -5.95 6.82
N ILE A 50 -13.53 -4.84 7.44
CA ILE A 50 -13.18 -4.59 8.84
C ILE A 50 -14.03 -5.50 9.72
N LEU A 51 -13.38 -6.41 10.43
CA LEU A 51 -14.01 -7.28 11.41
C LEU A 51 -14.13 -6.61 12.77
N SER A 52 -13.11 -5.86 13.17
CA SER A 52 -13.12 -5.12 14.42
C SER A 52 -12.19 -3.92 14.35
N LYS A 53 -12.49 -2.91 15.14
CA LYS A 53 -11.64 -1.75 15.35
C LYS A 53 -11.52 -1.50 16.85
N GLN A 54 -10.30 -1.28 17.32
CA GLN A 54 -10.04 -1.10 18.74
C GLN A 54 -9.00 -0.01 18.95
N MET A 55 -9.33 0.97 19.79
CA MET A 55 -8.36 1.96 20.24
C MET A 55 -7.61 1.41 21.45
N THR A 56 -6.30 1.60 21.47
CA THR A 56 -5.50 1.18 22.63
C THR A 56 -5.76 2.12 23.81
N ALA A 57 -5.76 1.55 25.02
CA ALA A 57 -6.01 2.32 26.25
C ALA A 57 -4.90 3.36 26.53
N LYS A 58 -3.68 3.09 26.07
CA LYS A 58 -2.56 4.02 26.18
C LYS A 58 -2.09 4.41 24.78
N GLY A 59 -1.95 5.71 24.53
CA GLY A 59 -1.40 6.24 23.30
C GLY A 59 -2.40 6.44 22.16
N ASP A 60 -3.67 6.09 22.35
CA ASP A 60 -4.75 6.31 21.36
C ASP A 60 -4.41 5.81 19.97
N ASN A 61 -3.81 4.63 19.89
CA ASN A 61 -3.51 3.95 18.63
C ASN A 61 -4.69 3.07 18.22
N LEU A 62 -4.83 2.88 16.92
CA LEU A 62 -5.91 2.07 16.36
C LEU A 62 -5.38 0.71 15.91
N ILE A 63 -6.09 -0.34 16.27
CA ILE A 63 -5.85 -1.71 15.79
C ILE A 63 -7.06 -2.17 15.02
N LEU A 64 -6.85 -2.56 13.76
CA LEU A 64 -7.89 -3.09 12.88
C LEU A 64 -7.66 -4.57 12.64
N SER A 65 -8.73 -5.35 12.73
CA SER A 65 -8.76 -6.74 12.27
C SER A 65 -9.48 -6.79 10.93
N ILE A 66 -8.85 -7.40 9.94
CA ILE A 66 -9.36 -7.47 8.57
C ILE A 66 -9.69 -8.93 8.24
N SER A 67 -10.77 -9.14 7.51
CA SER A 67 -11.21 -10.48 7.10
C SER A 67 -10.13 -11.19 6.27
N ASN A 68 -10.02 -12.50 6.48
CA ASN A 68 -9.09 -13.39 5.76
C ASN A 68 -7.61 -13.08 5.95
N LEU A 69 -7.25 -12.27 6.96
CA LEU A 69 -5.86 -11.95 7.26
C LEU A 69 -5.53 -12.33 8.70
N ASN A 70 -4.36 -12.96 8.86
CA ASN A 70 -3.82 -13.29 10.18
C ASN A 70 -3.00 -12.17 10.79
N VAL A 71 -2.90 -11.04 10.12
CA VAL A 71 -2.18 -9.87 10.60
C VAL A 71 -3.15 -8.79 11.00
N LYS A 72 -2.76 -7.98 11.97
CA LYS A 72 -3.52 -6.81 12.39
C LYS A 72 -2.92 -5.57 11.76
N VAL A 73 -3.77 -4.59 11.52
CA VAL A 73 -3.36 -3.28 11.00
C VAL A 73 -3.25 -2.32 12.17
N PHE A 74 -2.12 -1.66 12.27
CA PHE A 74 -1.81 -0.72 13.34
C PHE A 74 -1.65 0.69 12.77
N ILE A 75 -2.36 1.64 13.36
CA ILE A 75 -2.27 3.06 12.99
C ILE A 75 -1.99 3.85 14.27
N SER A 76 -0.87 4.57 14.31
CA SER A 76 -0.53 5.36 15.47
C SER A 76 -1.37 6.63 15.57
N LYS A 77 -1.47 7.16 16.76
CA LYS A 77 -2.16 8.44 17.01
C LYS A 77 -1.66 9.55 16.09
N ASP A 78 -0.36 9.65 15.92
CA ASP A 78 0.26 10.69 15.10
C ASP A 78 0.00 10.52 13.61
N ASN A 79 -0.39 9.32 13.20
CA ASN A 79 -0.69 8.99 11.81
C ASN A 79 -2.19 9.00 11.49
N GLY A 80 -3.02 9.48 12.40
CA GLY A 80 -4.44 9.68 12.14
C GLY A 80 -5.34 8.56 12.66
N ALA A 81 -4.94 7.84 13.70
CA ALA A 81 -5.73 6.73 14.27
C ALA A 81 -7.16 7.13 14.59
N LYS A 82 -7.37 8.27 15.23
CA LYS A 82 -8.71 8.75 15.60
C LYS A 82 -9.56 9.05 14.37
N GLU A 83 -8.98 9.70 13.37
CA GLU A 83 -9.67 10.01 12.12
C GLU A 83 -10.14 8.75 11.42
N VAL A 84 -9.29 7.74 11.32
CA VAL A 84 -9.64 6.45 10.73
C VAL A 84 -10.72 5.76 11.56
N TYR A 85 -10.58 5.76 12.87
CA TYR A 85 -11.56 5.16 13.78
C TYR A 85 -12.95 5.78 13.60
N ASP A 86 -13.01 7.10 13.50
CA ASP A 86 -14.29 7.82 13.40
C ASP A 86 -14.94 7.64 12.02
N ASN A 87 -14.14 7.46 10.97
CA ASN A 87 -14.62 7.40 9.59
C ASN A 87 -14.95 5.98 9.11
N LEU A 88 -14.44 4.95 9.77
CA LEU A 88 -14.64 3.57 9.37
C LEU A 88 -15.53 2.83 10.36
N LYS A 89 -16.36 1.95 9.82
CA LYS A 89 -17.25 1.10 10.61
C LYS A 89 -16.91 -0.36 10.39
N THR A 90 -17.17 -1.17 11.42
CA THR A 90 -17.12 -2.64 11.30
C THR A 90 -18.06 -3.08 10.17
N GLY A 91 -17.55 -3.90 9.28
CA GLY A 91 -18.27 -4.34 8.08
C GLY A 91 -17.92 -3.56 6.82
N ASP A 92 -17.23 -2.43 6.93
CA ASP A 92 -16.80 -1.66 5.77
C ASP A 92 -15.69 -2.38 5.00
N LYS A 93 -15.73 -2.28 3.67
CA LYS A 93 -14.62 -2.72 2.83
C LYS A 93 -13.58 -1.60 2.76
N VAL A 94 -12.33 -1.99 2.92
CA VAL A 94 -11.23 -1.03 2.90
C VAL A 94 -10.07 -1.53 2.06
N ARG A 95 -9.33 -0.57 1.52
CA ARG A 95 -8.02 -0.79 0.93
C ARG A 95 -7.01 -0.07 1.80
N ILE A 96 -6.00 -0.81 2.24
CA ILE A 96 -5.00 -0.32 3.18
C ILE A 96 -3.62 -0.48 2.58
N LYS A 97 -2.84 0.58 2.61
CA LYS A 97 -1.42 0.57 2.25
C LYS A 97 -0.61 0.77 3.52
N GLY A 98 0.42 -0.05 3.68
CA GLY A 98 1.25 0.06 4.87
C GLY A 98 2.55 -0.72 4.71
N LYS A 99 3.32 -0.75 5.78
CA LYS A 99 4.57 -1.53 5.85
C LYS A 99 4.39 -2.75 6.73
N VAL A 100 4.99 -3.83 6.31
CA VAL A 100 5.07 -5.03 7.14
C VAL A 100 6.06 -4.77 8.27
N ALA A 101 5.61 -4.93 9.51
CA ALA A 101 6.44 -4.80 10.69
C ALA A 101 6.33 -6.06 11.55
N GLN A 102 7.25 -6.21 12.49
CA GLN A 102 7.22 -7.31 13.43
C GLN A 102 7.42 -6.75 14.84
N TYR A 103 6.51 -7.13 15.73
CA TYR A 103 6.57 -6.77 17.13
C TYR A 103 6.33 -8.01 17.98
N LYS A 104 7.28 -8.35 18.85
CA LYS A 104 7.24 -9.54 19.72
C LYS A 104 6.92 -10.83 18.93
N ASN A 105 7.61 -11.02 17.80
CA ASN A 105 7.45 -12.16 16.89
C ASN A 105 6.09 -12.24 16.21
N VAL A 106 5.29 -11.19 16.25
CA VAL A 106 4.00 -11.10 15.56
C VAL A 106 4.10 -10.06 14.45
N ARG A 107 3.69 -10.45 13.26
CA ARG A 107 3.65 -9.52 12.13
C ARG A 107 2.43 -8.62 12.23
N GLU A 108 2.62 -7.38 11.85
CA GLU A 108 1.56 -6.39 11.75
C GLU A 108 1.79 -5.49 10.54
N ILE A 109 0.74 -4.82 10.11
CA ILE A 109 0.81 -3.83 9.03
C ILE A 109 0.71 -2.46 9.68
N VAL A 110 1.75 -1.64 9.51
CA VAL A 110 1.80 -0.29 10.06
C VAL A 110 1.40 0.71 8.99
N VAL A 111 0.34 1.45 9.23
CA VAL A 111 -0.13 2.51 8.34
C VAL A 111 0.57 3.82 8.72
N GLU A 112 1.17 4.47 7.75
CA GLU A 112 1.95 5.69 7.97
C GLU A 112 1.10 6.96 7.89
N SER A 113 -0.08 6.89 7.29
CA SER A 113 -0.98 8.05 7.15
C SER A 113 -2.43 7.59 7.04
N ALA A 114 -3.34 8.37 7.59
CA ALA A 114 -4.77 8.12 7.45
C ALA A 114 -5.22 8.06 5.99
N THR A 115 -4.53 8.77 5.09
CA THR A 115 -4.83 8.76 3.65
C THR A 115 -4.52 7.43 2.97
N ASP A 116 -3.74 6.55 3.61
CA ASP A 116 -3.44 5.22 3.11
C ASP A 116 -4.57 4.22 3.38
N VAL A 117 -5.59 4.62 4.10
CA VAL A 117 -6.79 3.81 4.34
C VAL A 117 -7.92 4.41 3.53
N THR A 118 -8.38 3.68 2.52
CA THR A 118 -9.39 4.17 1.58
C THR A 118 -10.50 3.15 1.39
N ASN A 119 -11.66 3.61 0.93
CA ASN A 119 -12.71 2.73 0.42
C ASN A 119 -12.32 2.30 -1.00
N PRO A 120 -12.41 1.00 -1.31
CA PRO A 120 -12.08 0.53 -2.65
C PRO A 120 -13.08 0.99 -3.69
#